data_c4c2c951c9dd1c57de9bc1794ef0eab3
#
_entry.id   c4c2c951c9dd1c57de9bc1794ef0eab3
#
_cell.length_a   1.000
_cell.length_b   1.000
_cell.length_c   1.000
_cell.angle_alpha   90.00
_cell.angle_beta   90.00
_cell.angle_gamma   90.00
#
_symmetry.space_group_name_H-M   'P 1'
#
loop_
_entity.id
_entity.type
_entity.pdbx_description
1 polymer ?
#
loop_
_entity_poly.entity_id
_entity_poly.type
_entity_poly.pdbx_seq_one_letter_code
_entity_poly.pdbx_strand_id
1 'polypeptide(L)'
;MSSKFEDLPNELYLKIFRYLDTHDCYRAFSGLNDRLNMIIRSTKDLSLVLNGNHIELIQMFASRIVRLEVNTWHEIDLRKFVNLKSLKLSRTTRQQVAYIRPNILPKLVRLSVSLAFDFWSSTQLAQDVFSNGFPRLRYADLGRVDISYTNSWSLSSYLRSVCVCSSDPIIVPLILSACPHLIRLQVEIFGDNHRIDLPRLRLNHSLRKFIFADSYGVLSLNDIQLLLAYVPNIEYIHFTLFEMSFKGLAHLFIKQLHELKIFECFINESVDEDNHIDELRMMHPYFERIQYAVKRFGVQYFTNKDK
;
A
#
# COMPACT_ATOMS: atom_id res chain seq x y z
N MET A 1 -37.84 31.65 -15.84
CA MET A 1 -36.49 31.88 -16.39
C MET A 1 -35.71 30.56 -16.23
N SER A 2 -35.35 29.90 -17.30
CA SER A 2 -34.47 28.73 -17.20
C SER A 2 -33.04 29.23 -17.02
N SER A 3 -32.41 28.96 -15.86
CA SER A 3 -31.01 29.24 -15.65
C SER A 3 -30.19 28.33 -16.57
N LYS A 4 -29.36 28.91 -17.39
CA LYS A 4 -28.43 28.17 -18.24
C LYS A 4 -27.18 27.81 -17.42
N PHE A 5 -26.59 26.67 -17.70
CA PHE A 5 -25.33 26.24 -17.05
C PHE A 5 -24.24 27.34 -17.18
N GLU A 6 -24.23 28.04 -18.30
CA GLU A 6 -23.30 29.14 -18.59
C GLU A 6 -23.47 30.37 -17.68
N ASP A 7 -24.60 30.48 -16.96
CA ASP A 7 -24.87 31.61 -16.04
C ASP A 7 -24.25 31.36 -14.65
N LEU A 8 -23.67 30.18 -14.40
CA LEU A 8 -23.05 29.87 -13.10
C LEU A 8 -21.84 30.78 -12.83
N PRO A 9 -21.64 31.20 -11.56
CA PRO A 9 -20.43 31.92 -11.16
C PRO A 9 -19.15 31.09 -11.36
N ASN A 10 -18.01 31.76 -11.59
CA ASN A 10 -16.71 31.11 -11.80
C ASN A 10 -16.33 30.18 -10.63
N GLU A 11 -16.68 30.58 -9.40
CA GLU A 11 -16.40 29.84 -8.17
C GLU A 11 -17.09 28.47 -8.17
N LEU A 12 -18.29 28.37 -8.74
CA LEU A 12 -19.01 27.09 -8.86
C LEU A 12 -18.36 26.20 -9.91
N TYR A 13 -17.92 26.74 -11.04
CA TYR A 13 -17.14 25.97 -12.00
C TYR A 13 -15.84 25.44 -11.39
N LEU A 14 -15.10 26.27 -10.66
CA LEU A 14 -13.87 25.84 -10.00
C LEU A 14 -14.12 24.76 -8.96
N LYS A 15 -15.27 24.79 -8.26
CA LYS A 15 -15.67 23.71 -7.36
C LYS A 15 -15.98 22.41 -8.13
N ILE A 16 -16.78 22.49 -9.19
CA ILE A 16 -17.16 21.34 -10.03
C ILE A 16 -15.89 20.69 -10.62
N PHE A 17 -14.98 21.50 -11.19
CA PHE A 17 -13.77 20.98 -11.84
C PHE A 17 -12.80 20.29 -10.88
N ARG A 18 -12.86 20.54 -9.58
CA ARG A 18 -12.09 19.80 -8.57
C ARG A 18 -12.57 18.36 -8.35
N TYR A 19 -13.82 18.06 -8.70
CA TYR A 19 -14.38 16.70 -8.60
C TYR A 19 -14.24 15.91 -9.89
N LEU A 20 -13.92 16.58 -10.99
CA LEU A 20 -13.74 15.95 -12.29
C LEU A 20 -12.25 15.60 -12.50
N ASP A 21 -12.02 14.50 -13.24
CA ASP A 21 -10.70 14.28 -13.83
C ASP A 21 -10.39 15.36 -14.88
N THR A 22 -9.11 15.71 -15.03
CA THR A 22 -8.68 16.77 -15.97
C THR A 22 -9.05 16.42 -17.41
N HIS A 23 -9.00 15.13 -17.79
CA HIS A 23 -9.40 14.70 -19.11
C HIS A 23 -10.89 14.91 -19.35
N ASP A 24 -11.74 14.53 -18.40
CA ASP A 24 -13.19 14.71 -18.51
C ASP A 24 -13.58 16.19 -18.50
N CYS A 25 -12.94 16.97 -17.63
CA CYS A 25 -13.12 18.40 -17.58
C CYS A 25 -12.75 19.08 -18.91
N TYR A 26 -11.59 18.73 -19.48
CA TYR A 26 -11.15 19.26 -20.76
C TYR A 26 -12.09 18.84 -21.90
N ARG A 27 -12.45 17.59 -21.97
CA ARG A 27 -13.33 17.03 -23.01
C ARG A 27 -14.74 17.63 -22.97
N ALA A 28 -15.30 17.85 -21.79
CA ALA A 28 -16.67 18.33 -21.62
C ALA A 28 -16.79 19.84 -21.84
N PHE A 29 -15.77 20.62 -21.51
CA PHE A 29 -15.90 22.09 -21.41
C PHE A 29 -14.93 22.87 -22.28
N SER A 30 -13.88 22.25 -22.82
CA SER A 30 -12.94 22.93 -23.72
C SER A 30 -13.61 23.27 -25.04
N GLY A 31 -13.42 24.51 -25.49
CA GLY A 31 -13.96 25.00 -26.76
C GLY A 31 -15.44 25.43 -26.74
N LEU A 32 -16.15 25.29 -25.61
CA LEU A 32 -17.54 25.75 -25.51
C LEU A 32 -17.63 27.28 -25.57
N ASN A 33 -16.79 27.98 -24.81
CA ASN A 33 -16.62 29.42 -24.88
C ASN A 33 -15.30 29.86 -24.22
N ASP A 34 -14.87 31.11 -24.45
CA ASP A 34 -13.61 31.66 -23.94
C ASP A 34 -13.57 31.71 -22.41
N ARG A 35 -14.71 32.02 -21.76
CA ARG A 35 -14.81 32.08 -20.31
C ARG A 35 -14.48 30.72 -19.68
N LEU A 36 -15.09 29.64 -20.14
CA LEU A 36 -14.82 28.28 -19.66
C LEU A 36 -13.39 27.85 -19.94
N ASN A 37 -12.86 28.16 -21.11
CA ASN A 37 -11.46 27.92 -21.45
C ASN A 37 -10.49 28.64 -20.47
N MET A 38 -10.79 29.86 -20.08
CA MET A 38 -10.00 30.58 -19.07
C MET A 38 -10.11 29.95 -17.69
N ILE A 39 -11.31 29.54 -17.28
CA ILE A 39 -11.52 28.88 -15.98
C ILE A 39 -10.75 27.55 -15.93
N ILE A 40 -10.86 26.70 -16.96
CA ILE A 40 -10.12 25.43 -17.04
C ILE A 40 -8.60 25.69 -16.95
N ARG A 41 -8.10 26.67 -17.69
CA ARG A 41 -6.68 27.05 -17.65
C ARG A 41 -6.23 27.62 -16.31
N SER A 42 -7.11 28.22 -15.53
CA SER A 42 -6.80 28.79 -14.21
C SER A 42 -6.96 27.80 -13.05
N THR A 43 -7.64 26.66 -13.27
CA THR A 43 -7.90 25.66 -12.23
C THR A 43 -6.60 25.06 -11.70
N LYS A 44 -6.47 25.05 -10.36
CA LYS A 44 -5.32 24.48 -9.63
C LYS A 44 -5.71 23.15 -8.98
N ASP A 45 -4.71 22.43 -8.49
CA ASP A 45 -4.87 21.17 -7.76
C ASP A 45 -5.65 20.10 -8.54
N LEU A 46 -5.33 19.97 -9.82
CA LEU A 46 -5.98 19.05 -10.74
C LEU A 46 -5.58 17.60 -10.48
N SER A 47 -6.50 16.67 -10.82
CA SER A 47 -6.26 15.24 -10.88
C SER A 47 -6.26 14.77 -12.34
N LEU A 48 -5.33 13.92 -12.73
CA LEU A 48 -5.26 13.35 -14.07
C LEU A 48 -5.08 11.83 -14.02
N VAL A 49 -5.97 11.13 -14.73
CA VAL A 49 -5.86 9.68 -14.97
C VAL A 49 -5.45 9.47 -16.43
N LEU A 50 -4.34 8.79 -16.65
CA LEU A 50 -3.80 8.49 -17.98
C LEU A 50 -4.02 7.02 -18.32
N ASN A 51 -4.99 6.77 -19.20
CA ASN A 51 -5.28 5.43 -19.74
C ASN A 51 -4.65 5.21 -21.14
N GLY A 52 -3.98 6.21 -21.68
CA GLY A 52 -3.36 6.21 -23.00
C GLY A 52 -2.40 7.38 -23.17
N ASN A 53 -2.06 7.70 -24.43
CA ASN A 53 -1.17 8.81 -24.74
C ASN A 53 -1.97 10.13 -24.83
N HIS A 54 -1.87 10.96 -23.81
CA HIS A 54 -2.54 12.26 -23.71
C HIS A 54 -1.52 13.40 -23.63
N ILE A 55 -0.60 13.46 -24.61
CA ILE A 55 0.51 14.44 -24.64
C ILE A 55 0.00 15.87 -24.52
N GLU A 56 -1.09 16.23 -25.19
CA GLU A 56 -1.65 17.59 -25.14
C GLU A 56 -2.08 17.99 -23.73
N LEU A 57 -2.77 17.11 -23.01
CA LEU A 57 -3.18 17.36 -21.63
C LEU A 57 -1.98 17.52 -20.70
N ILE A 58 -0.95 16.68 -20.88
CA ILE A 58 0.28 16.80 -20.12
C ILE A 58 0.97 18.15 -20.39
N GLN A 59 1.07 18.56 -21.65
CA GLN A 59 1.67 19.86 -22.02
C GLN A 59 0.93 21.04 -21.39
N MET A 60 -0.40 20.98 -21.37
CA MET A 60 -1.23 22.08 -20.86
C MET A 60 -1.31 22.12 -19.33
N PHE A 61 -1.36 20.97 -18.66
CA PHE A 61 -1.81 20.90 -17.27
C PHE A 61 -0.77 20.35 -16.29
N ALA A 62 0.35 19.76 -16.73
CA ALA A 62 1.29 19.04 -15.88
C ALA A 62 1.73 19.84 -14.63
N SER A 63 2.01 21.13 -14.77
CA SER A 63 2.44 21.98 -13.65
C SER A 63 1.34 22.25 -12.61
N ARG A 64 0.08 21.97 -12.91
CA ARG A 64 -1.09 22.17 -12.04
C ARG A 64 -1.64 20.86 -11.48
N ILE A 65 -1.16 19.72 -12.00
CA ILE A 65 -1.57 18.42 -11.54
C ILE A 65 -0.90 18.10 -10.20
N VAL A 66 -1.72 17.76 -9.22
CA VAL A 66 -1.28 17.35 -7.88
C VAL A 66 -1.52 15.85 -7.64
N ARG A 67 -2.41 15.23 -8.41
CA ARG A 67 -2.67 13.78 -8.37
C ARG A 67 -2.57 13.22 -9.78
N LEU A 68 -1.70 12.25 -9.96
CA LEU A 68 -1.49 11.57 -11.23
C LEU A 68 -1.66 10.06 -11.05
N GLU A 69 -2.55 9.47 -11.82
CA GLU A 69 -2.69 8.02 -11.96
C GLU A 69 -2.34 7.63 -13.41
N VAL A 70 -1.42 6.67 -13.56
CA VAL A 70 -0.94 6.19 -14.86
C VAL A 70 -1.28 4.74 -15.01
N ASN A 71 -2.18 4.44 -15.95
CA ASN A 71 -2.68 3.09 -16.26
C ASN A 71 -2.19 2.60 -17.64
N THR A 72 -1.11 3.17 -18.13
CA THR A 72 -0.54 2.87 -19.45
C THR A 72 0.94 2.52 -19.34
N TRP A 73 1.44 1.76 -20.32
CA TRP A 73 2.87 1.44 -20.46
C TRP A 73 3.69 2.57 -21.12
N HIS A 74 3.05 3.65 -21.56
CA HIS A 74 3.74 4.79 -22.15
C HIS A 74 4.56 5.52 -21.08
N GLU A 75 5.79 5.82 -21.41
CA GLU A 75 6.65 6.59 -20.55
C GLU A 75 6.21 8.05 -20.46
N ILE A 76 6.19 8.56 -19.23
CA ILE A 76 5.76 9.91 -18.93
C ILE A 76 6.91 10.64 -18.25
N ASP A 77 7.26 11.80 -18.76
CA ASP A 77 8.26 12.66 -18.14
C ASP A 77 7.73 13.29 -16.86
N LEU A 78 8.03 12.68 -15.71
CA LEU A 78 7.58 13.14 -14.39
C LEU A 78 8.15 14.50 -13.98
N ARG A 79 9.22 15.00 -14.63
CA ARG A 79 9.81 16.33 -14.37
C ARG A 79 8.84 17.48 -14.67
N LYS A 80 7.86 17.24 -15.54
CA LYS A 80 6.81 18.23 -15.85
C LYS A 80 5.83 18.47 -14.71
N PHE A 81 5.73 17.54 -13.74
CA PHE A 81 4.71 17.54 -12.67
C PHE A 81 5.27 18.11 -11.37
N VAL A 82 5.77 19.34 -11.38
CA VAL A 82 6.48 20.01 -10.27
C VAL A 82 5.66 20.18 -8.97
N ASN A 83 4.33 20.03 -9.05
CA ASN A 83 3.42 20.16 -7.93
C ASN A 83 2.81 18.81 -7.47
N LEU A 84 3.31 17.70 -7.98
CA LEU A 84 2.75 16.38 -7.71
C LEU A 84 2.86 16.01 -6.23
N LYS A 85 1.70 15.68 -5.64
CA LYS A 85 1.57 15.21 -4.25
C LYS A 85 1.19 13.73 -4.17
N SER A 86 0.52 13.22 -5.20
CA SER A 86 0.11 11.82 -5.26
C SER A 86 0.41 11.24 -6.63
N LEU A 87 1.17 10.14 -6.65
CA LEU A 87 1.49 9.38 -7.85
C LEU A 87 1.04 7.92 -7.66
N LYS A 88 0.25 7.43 -8.60
CA LYS A 88 -0.10 6.02 -8.71
C LYS A 88 0.24 5.51 -10.10
N LEU A 89 1.06 4.47 -10.16
CA LEU A 89 1.48 3.81 -11.38
C LEU A 89 0.95 2.37 -11.36
N SER A 90 -0.08 2.08 -12.16
CA SER A 90 -0.72 0.75 -12.20
C SER A 90 -0.11 -0.18 -13.27
N ARG A 91 0.57 0.39 -14.26
CA ARG A 91 1.33 -0.33 -15.29
C ARG A 91 2.65 0.39 -15.47
N THR A 92 3.72 -0.17 -14.94
CA THR A 92 4.96 0.58 -14.78
C THR A 92 6.10 -0.12 -15.49
N THR A 93 6.89 0.64 -16.24
CA THR A 93 8.17 0.19 -16.78
C THR A 93 9.30 0.48 -15.78
N ARG A 94 10.40 -0.27 -15.88
CA ARG A 94 11.61 -0.03 -15.08
C ARG A 94 12.13 1.41 -15.24
N GLN A 95 12.05 1.94 -16.45
CA GLN A 95 12.48 3.29 -16.75
C GLN A 95 11.58 4.34 -16.08
N GLN A 96 10.27 4.11 -16.03
CA GLN A 96 9.33 4.98 -15.35
C GLN A 96 9.61 5.06 -13.84
N VAL A 97 9.92 3.93 -13.20
CA VAL A 97 10.31 3.91 -11.77
C VAL A 97 11.62 4.65 -11.54
N ALA A 98 12.57 4.56 -12.48
CA ALA A 98 13.84 5.27 -12.37
C ALA A 98 13.69 6.81 -12.35
N TYR A 99 12.59 7.36 -12.84
CA TYR A 99 12.26 8.78 -12.75
C TYR A 99 11.62 9.19 -11.42
N ILE A 100 11.22 8.25 -10.56
CA ILE A 100 10.69 8.57 -9.22
C ILE A 100 11.87 8.87 -8.31
N ARG A 101 12.25 10.13 -8.24
CA ARG A 101 13.39 10.61 -7.46
C ARG A 101 13.01 11.79 -6.58
N PRO A 102 13.63 11.97 -5.42
CA PRO A 102 13.34 13.08 -4.50
C PRO A 102 13.50 14.46 -5.12
N ASN A 103 14.53 14.63 -5.95
CA ASN A 103 14.78 15.91 -6.66
C ASN A 103 13.79 16.20 -7.78
N ILE A 104 13.13 15.17 -8.33
CA ILE A 104 12.10 15.31 -9.37
C ILE A 104 10.74 15.57 -8.72
N LEU A 105 10.42 14.86 -7.64
CA LEU A 105 9.11 14.88 -6.98
C LEU A 105 9.20 15.29 -5.49
N PRO A 106 9.71 16.50 -5.17
CA PRO A 106 9.99 16.88 -3.78
C PRO A 106 8.75 17.11 -2.93
N LYS A 107 7.56 17.22 -3.55
CA LYS A 107 6.28 17.47 -2.87
C LYS A 107 5.46 16.20 -2.66
N LEU A 108 6.01 15.03 -3.01
CA LEU A 108 5.29 13.77 -2.98
C LEU A 108 4.86 13.40 -1.55
N VAL A 109 3.57 13.10 -1.38
CA VAL A 109 2.94 12.69 -0.12
C VAL A 109 2.45 11.25 -0.19
N ARG A 110 2.02 10.82 -1.38
CA ARG A 110 1.53 9.47 -1.65
C ARG A 110 2.19 8.90 -2.89
N LEU A 111 2.70 7.69 -2.77
CA LEU A 111 3.30 6.92 -3.86
C LEU A 111 2.69 5.53 -3.86
N SER A 112 2.21 5.07 -5.01
CA SER A 112 1.81 3.68 -5.24
C SER A 112 2.36 3.23 -6.58
N VAL A 113 3.16 2.17 -6.55
CA VAL A 113 3.79 1.56 -7.73
C VAL A 113 3.37 0.11 -7.78
N SER A 114 2.34 -0.17 -8.56
CA SER A 114 1.96 -1.56 -8.83
C SER A 114 2.89 -2.13 -9.88
N LEU A 115 3.75 -3.04 -9.46
CA LEU A 115 4.63 -3.79 -10.35
C LEU A 115 3.80 -4.93 -10.96
N ALA A 116 3.13 -4.64 -12.09
CA ALA A 116 2.44 -5.67 -12.83
C ALA A 116 3.46 -6.65 -13.43
N PHE A 117 3.51 -7.87 -12.91
CA PHE A 117 4.09 -9.07 -13.53
C PHE A 117 5.60 -9.16 -13.78
N ASP A 118 6.41 -8.14 -13.54
CA ASP A 118 7.84 -8.20 -13.78
C ASP A 118 8.63 -8.52 -12.49
N PHE A 119 9.53 -9.51 -12.60
CA PHE A 119 10.40 -10.01 -11.51
C PHE A 119 11.47 -9.00 -11.04
N TRP A 120 11.39 -7.75 -11.44
CA TRP A 120 12.38 -6.76 -11.04
C TRP A 120 11.91 -5.96 -9.82
N SER A 121 12.86 -5.67 -8.95
CA SER A 121 12.59 -4.98 -7.69
C SER A 121 12.83 -3.48 -7.79
N SER A 122 12.15 -2.74 -6.93
CA SER A 122 12.30 -1.30 -6.78
C SER A 122 13.35 -0.93 -5.71
N THR A 123 14.45 -1.67 -5.61
CA THR A 123 15.46 -1.54 -4.54
C THR A 123 15.96 -0.11 -4.36
N GLN A 124 16.28 0.61 -5.46
CA GLN A 124 16.73 1.99 -5.35
C GLN A 124 15.62 2.95 -4.89
N LEU A 125 14.39 2.74 -5.36
CA LEU A 125 13.25 3.52 -4.89
C LEU A 125 12.97 3.25 -3.40
N ALA A 126 13.05 2.00 -2.97
CA ALA A 126 12.94 1.64 -1.56
C ALA A 126 14.03 2.31 -0.71
N GLN A 127 15.29 2.33 -1.19
CA GLN A 127 16.36 3.07 -0.55
C GLN A 127 16.04 4.55 -0.39
N ASP A 128 15.57 5.22 -1.45
CA ASP A 128 15.21 6.62 -1.41
C ASP A 128 14.04 6.88 -0.43
N VAL A 129 13.04 5.99 -0.40
CA VAL A 129 11.86 6.09 0.48
C VAL A 129 12.23 5.88 1.96
N PHE A 130 12.94 4.80 2.27
CA PHE A 130 13.27 4.44 3.65
C PHE A 130 14.46 5.21 4.23
N SER A 131 15.22 5.91 3.39
CA SER A 131 16.30 6.81 3.82
C SER A 131 15.90 8.29 3.83
N ASN A 132 14.60 8.58 4.00
CA ASN A 132 14.06 9.93 4.10
C ASN A 132 14.32 10.81 2.87
N GLY A 133 14.57 10.22 1.70
CA GLY A 133 14.73 10.97 0.46
C GLY A 133 13.49 11.78 0.10
N PHE A 134 12.30 11.28 0.43
CA PHE A 134 11.02 11.98 0.25
C PHE A 134 10.48 12.51 1.59
N PRO A 135 10.88 13.69 2.05
CA PRO A 135 10.60 14.18 3.41
C PRO A 135 9.12 14.49 3.70
N ARG A 136 8.26 14.45 2.68
CA ARG A 136 6.80 14.66 2.84
C ARG A 136 5.99 13.39 2.64
N LEU A 137 6.63 12.29 2.27
CA LEU A 137 5.96 11.03 1.95
C LEU A 137 5.35 10.42 3.21
N ARG A 138 4.05 10.14 3.16
CA ARG A 138 3.29 9.52 4.26
C ARG A 138 2.79 8.12 3.91
N TYR A 139 2.59 7.85 2.62
CA TYR A 139 2.03 6.60 2.11
C TYR A 139 2.90 6.10 0.98
N ALA A 140 3.47 4.92 1.14
CA ALA A 140 4.28 4.25 0.13
C ALA A 140 3.75 2.83 -0.10
N ASP A 141 3.42 2.54 -1.34
CA ASP A 141 3.16 1.20 -1.85
C ASP A 141 4.18 0.98 -2.97
N LEU A 142 5.15 0.12 -2.70
CA LEU A 142 6.33 0.00 -3.54
C LEU A 142 6.34 -1.28 -4.39
N GLY A 143 5.29 -2.13 -4.23
CA GLY A 143 5.29 -3.44 -4.84
C GLY A 143 6.49 -4.29 -4.34
N ARG A 144 7.19 -4.94 -5.26
CA ARG A 144 8.31 -5.81 -4.91
C ARG A 144 9.56 -5.04 -4.48
N VAL A 145 10.07 -5.37 -3.31
CA VAL A 145 11.30 -4.84 -2.74
C VAL A 145 12.23 -6.00 -2.37
N ASP A 146 13.33 -6.15 -3.08
CA ASP A 146 14.38 -7.09 -2.72
C ASP A 146 15.42 -6.40 -1.83
N ILE A 147 15.80 -7.06 -0.76
CA ILE A 147 16.77 -6.55 0.20
C ILE A 147 18.15 -6.97 -0.28
N SER A 148 19.04 -6.00 -0.50
CA SER A 148 20.46 -6.28 -0.56
C SER A 148 21.04 -6.12 0.85
N TYR A 149 21.80 -7.09 1.32
CA TYR A 149 22.40 -7.13 2.67
C TYR A 149 23.30 -5.93 3.02
N THR A 150 23.57 -5.07 2.07
CA THR A 150 24.37 -3.85 2.22
C THR A 150 23.54 -2.59 2.50
N ASN A 151 22.20 -2.67 2.49
CA ASN A 151 21.35 -1.50 2.63
C ASN A 151 21.10 -1.17 4.10
N SER A 152 21.82 -0.17 4.60
CA SER A 152 21.43 0.51 5.85
C SER A 152 20.43 1.62 5.51
N TRP A 153 19.15 1.42 5.82
CA TRP A 153 18.15 2.48 5.71
C TRP A 153 18.31 3.46 6.87
N SER A 154 18.29 4.75 6.55
CA SER A 154 18.27 5.79 7.57
C SER A 154 16.82 6.09 7.98
N LEU A 155 16.66 6.87 9.07
CA LEU A 155 15.36 7.14 9.68
C LEU A 155 14.41 7.91 8.76
N SER A 156 13.23 7.35 8.45
CA SER A 156 12.14 7.98 7.71
C SER A 156 10.98 8.32 8.65
N SER A 157 11.01 9.52 9.24
CA SER A 157 10.10 9.92 10.33
C SER A 157 8.67 10.25 9.89
N TYR A 158 8.43 10.48 8.61
CA TYR A 158 7.13 10.95 8.12
C TYR A 158 6.23 9.85 7.58
N LEU A 159 6.76 8.66 7.27
CA LEU A 159 5.97 7.54 6.78
C LEU A 159 4.96 7.08 7.84
N ARG A 160 3.73 6.86 7.40
CA ARG A 160 2.59 6.40 8.22
C ARG A 160 2.01 5.08 7.74
N SER A 161 2.12 4.81 6.45
CA SER A 161 1.61 3.58 5.85
C SER A 161 2.57 3.09 4.77
N VAL A 162 2.94 1.82 4.87
CA VAL A 162 3.80 1.12 3.91
C VAL A 162 3.10 -0.15 3.46
N CYS A 163 3.19 -0.41 2.15
CA CYS A 163 2.81 -1.67 1.52
C CYS A 163 3.98 -2.14 0.66
N VAL A 164 4.42 -3.39 0.85
CA VAL A 164 5.52 -4.01 0.10
C VAL A 164 5.28 -5.49 -0.10
N CYS A 165 5.86 -6.02 -1.18
CA CYS A 165 6.04 -7.46 -1.37
C CYS A 165 7.54 -7.78 -1.30
N SER A 166 7.95 -8.87 -0.68
CA SER A 166 9.36 -9.27 -0.56
C SER A 166 9.53 -10.77 -0.59
N SER A 167 10.70 -11.22 -1.02
CA SER A 167 11.09 -12.64 -0.89
C SER A 167 11.69 -12.97 0.48
N ASP A 168 11.99 -11.95 1.29
CA ASP A 168 12.67 -12.13 2.58
C ASP A 168 11.89 -11.43 3.70
N PRO A 169 11.42 -12.17 4.73
CA PRO A 169 10.69 -11.62 5.87
C PRO A 169 11.49 -10.64 6.74
N ILE A 170 12.82 -10.59 6.61
CA ILE A 170 13.67 -9.60 7.29
C ILE A 170 13.31 -8.15 6.89
N ILE A 171 12.55 -7.98 5.80
CA ILE A 171 12.00 -6.68 5.38
C ILE A 171 11.16 -6.03 6.50
N VAL A 172 10.45 -6.83 7.32
CA VAL A 172 9.58 -6.33 8.39
C VAL A 172 10.37 -5.56 9.45
N PRO A 173 11.36 -6.16 10.15
CA PRO A 173 12.15 -5.44 11.15
C PRO A 173 12.94 -4.28 10.55
N LEU A 174 13.40 -4.38 9.31
CA LEU A 174 14.10 -3.28 8.63
C LEU A 174 13.18 -2.06 8.42
N ILE A 175 11.95 -2.28 7.92
CA ILE A 175 10.96 -1.20 7.75
C ILE A 175 10.59 -0.59 9.10
N LEU A 176 10.36 -1.41 10.12
CA LEU A 176 10.01 -0.92 11.46
C LEU A 176 11.14 -0.08 12.06
N SER A 177 12.39 -0.51 11.90
CA SER A 177 13.55 0.26 12.36
C SER A 177 13.72 1.58 11.62
N ALA A 178 13.49 1.60 10.29
CA ALA A 178 13.59 2.81 9.48
C ALA A 178 12.40 3.77 9.66
N CYS A 179 11.22 3.29 10.09
CA CYS A 179 9.97 4.05 10.12
C CYS A 179 9.32 4.05 11.52
N PRO A 180 9.88 4.73 12.53
CA PRO A 180 9.44 4.64 13.93
C PRO A 180 8.00 5.13 14.17
N HIS A 181 7.46 5.91 13.27
CA HIS A 181 6.10 6.46 13.37
C HIS A 181 5.09 5.80 12.41
N LEU A 182 5.43 4.61 11.91
CA LEU A 182 4.54 3.85 11.04
C LEU A 182 3.30 3.40 11.82
N ILE A 183 2.13 3.60 11.23
CA ILE A 183 0.83 3.21 11.82
C ILE A 183 0.30 1.95 11.16
N ARG A 184 0.53 1.80 9.85
CA ARG A 184 0.08 0.67 9.05
C ARG A 184 1.24 0.08 8.27
N LEU A 185 1.43 -1.22 8.40
CA LEU A 185 2.34 -2.02 7.58
C LEU A 185 1.56 -3.14 6.90
N GLN A 186 1.74 -3.26 5.59
CA GLN A 186 1.27 -4.39 4.81
C GLN A 186 2.47 -5.03 4.13
N VAL A 187 2.65 -6.33 4.35
CA VAL A 187 3.76 -7.10 3.77
C VAL A 187 3.20 -8.39 3.18
N GLU A 188 3.61 -8.69 1.98
CA GLU A 188 3.38 -9.98 1.34
C GLU A 188 4.74 -10.65 1.11
N ILE A 189 4.91 -11.85 1.65
CA ILE A 189 6.10 -12.66 1.44
C ILE A 189 5.82 -13.67 0.33
N PHE A 190 6.73 -13.71 -0.64
CA PHE A 190 6.69 -14.68 -1.73
C PHE A 190 8.10 -15.26 -1.95
N GLY A 191 8.20 -16.54 -2.15
CA GLY A 191 9.47 -17.23 -2.38
C GLY A 191 9.62 -18.45 -1.49
N ASP A 192 10.61 -19.24 -1.79
CA ASP A 192 10.87 -20.58 -1.23
C ASP A 192 12.10 -20.59 -0.30
N ASN A 193 12.52 -19.44 0.20
CA ASN A 193 13.67 -19.34 1.08
C ASN A 193 13.38 -19.95 2.45
N HIS A 194 13.84 -21.18 2.66
CA HIS A 194 13.61 -22.01 3.85
C HIS A 194 14.43 -21.66 5.09
N ARG A 195 15.30 -20.65 5.04
CA ARG A 195 16.11 -20.23 6.19
C ARG A 195 15.89 -18.76 6.49
N ILE A 196 15.08 -18.55 7.51
CA ILE A 196 14.76 -17.21 8.00
C ILE A 196 15.51 -17.02 9.31
N ASP A 197 16.45 -16.09 9.30
CA ASP A 197 17.17 -15.66 10.51
C ASP A 197 16.67 -14.27 10.91
N LEU A 198 15.50 -14.24 11.53
CA LEU A 198 14.93 -13.00 12.04
C LEU A 198 15.72 -12.54 13.28
N PRO A 199 16.23 -11.32 13.29
CA PRO A 199 16.96 -10.80 14.44
C PRO A 199 16.04 -10.71 15.68
N ARG A 200 16.53 -11.15 16.84
CA ARG A 200 15.81 -11.07 18.11
C ARG A 200 15.83 -9.65 18.67
N LEU A 201 15.27 -8.71 17.94
CA LEU A 201 15.15 -7.32 18.39
C LEU A 201 13.83 -7.11 19.13
N ARG A 202 13.87 -6.45 20.27
CA ARG A 202 12.66 -5.96 20.93
C ARG A 202 12.43 -4.53 20.44
N LEU A 203 11.59 -4.37 19.44
CA LEU A 203 11.14 -3.06 18.97
C LEU A 203 9.79 -2.77 19.64
N ASN A 204 9.73 -1.84 20.57
CA ASN A 204 8.44 -1.33 21.08
C ASN A 204 7.89 -0.34 20.05
N HIS A 205 7.41 -0.85 18.90
CA HIS A 205 6.98 -0.02 17.80
C HIS A 205 5.51 0.42 17.95
N SER A 206 5.19 1.63 17.50
CA SER A 206 3.85 2.24 17.55
C SER A 206 2.90 1.76 16.45
N LEU A 207 3.23 0.68 15.73
CA LEU A 207 2.40 0.11 14.68
C LEU A 207 1.06 -0.36 15.27
N ARG A 208 -0.05 0.01 14.61
CA ARG A 208 -1.40 -0.36 15.04
C ARG A 208 -2.10 -1.32 14.09
N LYS A 209 -1.76 -1.27 12.82
CA LYS A 209 -2.37 -2.11 11.79
C LYS A 209 -1.31 -2.90 11.05
N PHE A 210 -1.36 -4.22 11.17
CA PHE A 210 -0.46 -5.14 10.49
C PHE A 210 -1.27 -6.06 9.57
N ILE A 211 -0.95 -6.02 8.28
CA ILE A 211 -1.50 -6.90 7.26
C ILE A 211 -0.33 -7.72 6.74
N PHE A 212 -0.41 -9.02 6.85
CA PHE A 212 0.69 -9.90 6.50
C PHE A 212 0.19 -11.10 5.72
N ALA A 213 0.83 -11.39 4.60
CA ALA A 213 0.56 -12.57 3.79
C ALA A 213 1.86 -13.36 3.59
N ASP A 214 1.81 -14.66 3.89
CA ASP A 214 2.79 -15.65 3.50
C ASP A 214 2.13 -16.60 2.51
N SER A 215 2.29 -16.30 1.22
CA SER A 215 1.59 -17.02 0.14
C SER A 215 2.16 -18.41 -0.16
N TYR A 216 3.31 -18.75 0.43
CA TYR A 216 4.02 -20.00 0.16
C TYR A 216 4.23 -20.89 1.39
N GLY A 217 3.77 -20.47 2.57
CA GLY A 217 3.95 -21.25 3.81
C GLY A 217 5.43 -21.35 4.24
N VAL A 218 6.19 -20.30 4.00
CA VAL A 218 7.64 -20.28 4.30
C VAL A 218 7.91 -20.09 5.78
N LEU A 219 6.99 -19.40 6.50
CA LEU A 219 7.17 -19.05 7.89
C LEU A 219 6.71 -20.15 8.84
N SER A 220 7.51 -20.40 9.84
CA SER A 220 7.12 -21.22 10.98
C SER A 220 6.35 -20.38 12.02
N LEU A 221 5.67 -21.06 12.95
CA LEU A 221 5.01 -20.40 14.09
C LEU A 221 6.00 -19.60 14.93
N ASN A 222 7.26 -20.05 15.04
CA ASN A 222 8.31 -19.34 15.74
C ASN A 222 8.70 -18.02 15.03
N ASP A 223 8.70 -18.01 13.70
CA ASP A 223 8.97 -16.79 12.92
C ASP A 223 7.85 -15.78 13.10
N ILE A 224 6.60 -16.22 13.07
CA ILE A 224 5.43 -15.37 13.39
C ILE A 224 5.56 -14.82 14.82
N GLN A 225 5.96 -15.63 15.77
CA GLN A 225 6.20 -15.19 17.16
C GLN A 225 7.25 -14.07 17.23
N LEU A 226 8.35 -14.20 16.50
CA LEU A 226 9.38 -13.18 16.43
C LEU A 226 8.88 -11.90 15.75
N LEU A 227 8.12 -12.01 14.66
CA LEU A 227 7.53 -10.87 13.98
C LEU A 227 6.58 -10.09 14.89
N LEU A 228 5.73 -10.78 15.65
CA LEU A 228 4.79 -10.15 16.58
C LEU A 228 5.50 -9.49 17.76
N ALA A 229 6.64 -10.02 18.19
CA ALA A 229 7.44 -9.41 19.25
C ALA A 229 7.97 -8.01 18.90
N TYR A 230 8.06 -7.66 17.61
CA TYR A 230 8.42 -6.31 17.17
C TYR A 230 7.28 -5.29 17.33
N VAL A 231 6.03 -5.76 17.40
CA VAL A 231 4.83 -4.92 17.27
C VAL A 231 3.79 -5.24 18.34
N PRO A 232 4.13 -5.17 19.64
CA PRO A 232 3.25 -5.60 20.73
C PRO A 232 1.96 -4.79 20.86
N ASN A 233 1.91 -3.57 20.31
CA ASN A 233 0.80 -2.62 20.43
C ASN A 233 -0.19 -2.68 19.24
N ILE A 234 -0.24 -3.82 18.55
CA ILE A 234 -1.14 -4.00 17.39
C ILE A 234 -2.60 -4.02 17.84
N GLU A 235 -3.43 -3.21 17.17
CA GLU A 235 -4.87 -3.16 17.36
C GLU A 235 -5.64 -3.95 16.28
N TYR A 236 -5.07 -4.09 15.10
CA TYR A 236 -5.66 -4.77 13.95
C TYR A 236 -4.64 -5.67 13.27
N ILE A 237 -4.99 -6.95 13.08
CA ILE A 237 -4.21 -7.91 12.30
C ILE A 237 -5.10 -8.49 11.19
N HIS A 238 -4.54 -8.59 10.00
CA HIS A 238 -5.04 -9.44 8.93
C HIS A 238 -3.92 -10.38 8.48
N PHE A 239 -4.13 -11.69 8.64
CA PHE A 239 -3.17 -12.71 8.22
C PHE A 239 -3.72 -13.56 7.08
N THR A 240 -2.89 -13.76 6.05
CA THR A 240 -3.07 -14.79 5.03
C THR A 240 -1.89 -15.74 5.15
N LEU A 241 -2.13 -16.95 5.66
CA LEU A 241 -1.09 -17.93 5.96
C LEU A 241 -1.43 -19.29 5.38
N PHE A 242 -0.43 -20.01 4.92
CA PHE A 242 -0.54 -21.37 4.41
C PHE A 242 0.32 -22.30 5.26
N GLU A 243 -0.13 -23.56 5.41
CA GLU A 243 0.54 -24.62 6.16
C GLU A 243 0.85 -24.23 7.62
N MET A 244 -0.08 -23.51 8.26
CA MET A 244 0.11 -22.97 9.61
C MET A 244 -0.97 -23.47 10.56
N SER A 245 -0.57 -23.95 11.75
CA SER A 245 -1.53 -24.33 12.80
C SER A 245 -2.26 -23.12 13.35
N PHE A 246 -3.58 -23.09 13.15
CA PHE A 246 -4.39 -22.01 13.65
C PHE A 246 -4.49 -22.01 15.20
N LYS A 247 -4.55 -23.18 15.82
CA LYS A 247 -4.53 -23.32 17.28
C LYS A 247 -3.24 -22.75 17.88
N GLY A 248 -2.09 -23.06 17.25
CA GLY A 248 -0.80 -22.50 17.65
C GLY A 248 -0.78 -20.96 17.57
N LEU A 249 -1.31 -20.41 16.47
CA LEU A 249 -1.43 -18.95 16.30
C LEU A 249 -2.36 -18.31 17.33
N ALA A 250 -3.51 -18.94 17.64
CA ALA A 250 -4.45 -18.42 18.61
C ALA A 250 -3.82 -18.28 20.01
N HIS A 251 -3.11 -19.31 20.47
CA HIS A 251 -2.36 -19.26 21.73
C HIS A 251 -1.30 -18.15 21.72
N LEU A 252 -0.61 -17.98 20.61
CA LEU A 252 0.40 -16.94 20.46
C LEU A 252 -0.20 -15.54 20.59
N PHE A 253 -1.34 -15.27 19.94
CA PHE A 253 -2.01 -13.97 19.95
C PHE A 253 -2.50 -13.61 21.36
N ILE A 254 -3.17 -14.54 22.04
CA ILE A 254 -3.65 -14.33 23.40
C ILE A 254 -2.48 -13.98 24.34
N LYS A 255 -1.34 -14.63 24.14
CA LYS A 255 -0.15 -14.43 24.99
C LYS A 255 0.57 -13.09 24.72
N GLN A 256 0.59 -12.60 23.47
CA GLN A 256 1.46 -11.50 23.08
C GLN A 256 0.74 -10.20 22.72
N LEU A 257 -0.53 -10.27 22.30
CA LEU A 257 -1.23 -9.14 21.68
C LEU A 257 -2.39 -8.66 22.55
N HIS A 258 -2.07 -8.01 23.65
CA HIS A 258 -3.06 -7.54 24.63
C HIS A 258 -3.93 -6.38 24.13
N GLU A 259 -3.44 -5.62 23.14
CA GLU A 259 -4.15 -4.47 22.54
C GLU A 259 -4.97 -4.84 21.28
N LEU A 260 -4.96 -6.12 20.88
CA LEU A 260 -5.65 -6.58 19.67
C LEU A 260 -7.16 -6.41 19.83
N LYS A 261 -7.78 -5.70 18.87
CA LYS A 261 -9.23 -5.43 18.82
C LYS A 261 -9.92 -6.17 17.69
N ILE A 262 -9.24 -6.27 16.55
CA ILE A 262 -9.77 -6.87 15.32
C ILE A 262 -8.76 -7.86 14.76
N PHE A 263 -9.22 -9.08 14.60
CA PHE A 263 -8.49 -10.15 13.95
C PHE A 263 -9.23 -10.59 12.68
N GLU A 264 -8.58 -10.49 11.54
CA GLU A 264 -9.04 -11.04 10.28
C GLU A 264 -8.04 -12.07 9.78
N CYS A 265 -8.51 -13.17 9.19
CA CYS A 265 -7.62 -14.20 8.69
C CYS A 265 -8.12 -14.88 7.43
N PHE A 266 -7.16 -15.43 6.70
CA PHE A 266 -7.29 -16.51 5.75
C PHE A 266 -6.13 -17.49 6.03
N ILE A 267 -6.42 -18.57 6.72
CA ILE A 267 -5.41 -19.55 7.15
C ILE A 267 -5.77 -20.90 6.54
N ASN A 268 -4.81 -21.52 5.88
CA ASN A 268 -4.92 -22.86 5.35
C ASN A 268 -4.03 -23.81 6.17
N GLU A 269 -4.64 -24.79 6.83
CA GLU A 269 -4.00 -25.78 7.67
C GLU A 269 -4.04 -27.15 7.00
N SER A 270 -3.01 -27.97 7.15
CA SER A 270 -2.98 -29.33 6.59
C SER A 270 -3.98 -30.26 7.29
N VAL A 271 -4.35 -31.37 6.62
CA VAL A 271 -5.49 -32.24 7.00
C VAL A 271 -5.29 -33.01 8.31
N ASP A 272 -4.10 -33.05 8.87
CA ASP A 272 -3.74 -33.97 9.97
C ASP A 272 -4.21 -33.53 11.37
N GLU A 273 -4.88 -32.39 11.50
CA GLU A 273 -5.36 -31.91 12.79
C GLU A 273 -6.89 -31.96 12.89
N ASP A 274 -7.40 -32.40 14.04
CA ASP A 274 -8.82 -32.35 14.37
C ASP A 274 -9.37 -30.92 14.30
N ASN A 275 -10.60 -30.79 13.81
CA ASN A 275 -11.26 -29.48 13.73
C ASN A 275 -11.55 -28.92 15.14
N HIS A 276 -10.79 -27.94 15.57
CA HIS A 276 -10.88 -27.32 16.89
C HIS A 276 -11.63 -25.97 16.88
N ILE A 277 -12.46 -25.68 15.86
CA ILE A 277 -13.06 -24.35 15.68
C ILE A 277 -13.86 -23.87 16.91
N ASP A 278 -14.61 -24.74 17.56
CA ASP A 278 -15.40 -24.37 18.73
C ASP A 278 -14.52 -24.08 19.95
N GLU A 279 -13.43 -24.84 20.11
CA GLU A 279 -12.41 -24.55 21.12
C GLU A 279 -11.77 -23.17 20.86
N LEU A 280 -11.39 -22.89 19.62
CA LEU A 280 -10.80 -21.61 19.22
C LEU A 280 -11.73 -20.42 19.49
N ARG A 281 -13.02 -20.55 19.15
CA ARG A 281 -14.02 -19.50 19.41
C ARG A 281 -14.20 -19.22 20.91
N MET A 282 -14.05 -20.22 21.75
CA MET A 282 -14.13 -20.05 23.21
C MET A 282 -12.87 -19.43 23.81
N MET A 283 -11.73 -19.45 23.12
CA MET A 283 -10.47 -18.94 23.65
C MET A 283 -10.48 -17.41 23.79
N HIS A 284 -11.09 -16.67 22.86
CA HIS A 284 -11.15 -15.20 22.93
C HIS A 284 -12.22 -14.63 21.99
N PRO A 285 -12.93 -13.53 22.36
CA PRO A 285 -14.02 -12.93 21.57
C PRO A 285 -13.65 -12.55 20.13
N TYR A 286 -12.41 -12.16 19.84
CA TYR A 286 -12.04 -11.84 18.46
C TYR A 286 -12.00 -13.05 17.53
N PHE A 287 -12.08 -14.28 18.05
CA PHE A 287 -12.20 -15.51 17.24
C PHE A 287 -13.64 -15.93 16.97
N GLU A 288 -14.65 -15.32 17.60
CA GLU A 288 -16.07 -15.68 17.42
C GLU A 288 -16.52 -15.60 15.95
N ARG A 289 -15.96 -14.67 15.18
CA ARG A 289 -16.32 -14.44 13.76
C ARG A 289 -15.63 -15.35 12.77
N ILE A 290 -14.79 -16.26 13.24
CA ILE A 290 -14.04 -17.15 12.36
C ILE A 290 -14.95 -18.25 11.86
N GLN A 291 -14.90 -18.45 10.55
CA GLN A 291 -15.54 -19.56 9.84
C GLN A 291 -14.49 -20.53 9.33
N TYR A 292 -14.91 -21.72 9.01
CA TYR A 292 -14.03 -22.71 8.40
C TYR A 292 -14.72 -23.45 7.26
N ALA A 293 -13.91 -23.98 6.36
CA ALA A 293 -14.34 -24.87 5.30
C ALA A 293 -13.33 -26.01 5.14
N VAL A 294 -13.82 -27.23 5.15
CA VAL A 294 -13.00 -28.40 4.84
C VAL A 294 -12.78 -28.46 3.34
N LYS A 295 -11.53 -28.53 2.91
CA LYS A 295 -11.10 -28.64 1.51
C LYS A 295 -10.38 -29.95 1.28
N ARG A 296 -10.14 -30.29 0.01
CA ARG A 296 -9.45 -31.53 -0.37
C ARG A 296 -8.06 -31.70 0.27
N PHE A 297 -7.38 -30.58 0.54
CA PHE A 297 -5.99 -30.57 1.02
C PHE A 297 -5.83 -29.86 2.38
N GLY A 298 -6.90 -29.71 3.16
CA GLY A 298 -6.80 -29.10 4.49
C GLY A 298 -8.06 -28.41 4.97
N VAL A 299 -7.93 -27.71 6.09
CA VAL A 299 -8.98 -26.87 6.66
C VAL A 299 -8.62 -25.41 6.42
N GLN A 300 -9.57 -24.67 5.92
CA GLN A 300 -9.45 -23.25 5.66
C GLN A 300 -10.21 -22.46 6.73
N TYR A 301 -9.53 -21.63 7.50
CA TYR A 301 -10.14 -20.69 8.45
C TYR A 301 -10.14 -19.29 7.84
N PHE A 302 -11.26 -18.60 7.94
CA PHE A 302 -11.40 -17.25 7.39
C PHE A 302 -12.40 -16.41 8.18
N THR A 303 -12.21 -15.09 8.13
CA THR A 303 -13.21 -14.13 8.58
C THR A 303 -13.99 -13.60 7.40
N ASN A 304 -15.32 -13.62 7.47
CA ASN A 304 -16.13 -12.94 6.47
C ASN A 304 -15.87 -11.43 6.57
N LYS A 305 -15.53 -10.81 5.47
CA LYS A 305 -15.63 -9.36 5.37
C LYS A 305 -17.12 -9.03 5.39
N ASP A 306 -17.57 -8.36 6.44
CA ASP A 306 -18.91 -7.80 6.45
C ASP A 306 -19.07 -6.97 5.15
N LYS A 307 -20.14 -7.28 4.38
CA LYS A 307 -20.47 -6.61 3.11
C LYS A 307 -20.82 -5.16 3.35
#